data_9479896c607d15ef17cdf125e863e257
#
_entry.id   9479896c607d15ef17cdf125e863e257
#
_cell.length_a   1.000
_cell.length_b   1.000
_cell.length_c   1.000
_cell.angle_alpha   90.00
_cell.angle_beta   90.00
_cell.angle_gamma   90.00
#
_symmetry.space_group_name_H-M   'P 1'
#
loop_
_entity.id
_entity.type
_entity.pdbx_description
1 polymer ?
#
loop_
_entity_poly.entity_id
_entity_poly.type
_entity_poly.pdbx_seq_one_letter_code
_entity_poly.pdbx_strand_id
1 'polypeptide(L)'
;VKNFDAPACVIVKHANPCGVAVAPDLISAYDLAFHTDAESAFGGIIAFNRELDGATAAAIVERQFVEVIIAPEMSDGAIAAVAAQENVRLLRTGAWAAPASARDFKRVNGGLLIQDRDDGMVSRDELTVATERAPTDAEWDDLLFAWKVAKFVKSNAIIYASNQRTIGVGAGQMSRVNSARIAAIKAEHAGLEVKGAVMASDAFFPFRDGIDNAAERGIAAVIQPGGSMRDEEVIAAANEAGMAMVFTGMRHFRH
;
A
#
# COMPACT_ATOMS: atom_id res chain seq x y z
N VAL A 1 3.60 0.69 8.18
CA VAL A 1 2.91 -0.27 9.07
C VAL A 1 2.15 0.44 10.19
N LYS A 2 2.64 1.56 10.73
CA LYS A 2 2.06 2.33 11.86
C LYS A 2 0.64 2.87 11.63
N ASN A 3 0.18 2.93 10.39
CA ASN A 3 -1.14 3.46 10.02
C ASN A 3 -2.27 2.41 10.08
N PHE A 4 -1.97 1.20 10.53
CA PHE A 4 -2.93 0.11 10.67
C PHE A 4 -3.16 -0.23 12.13
N ASP A 5 -4.45 -0.36 12.52
CA ASP A 5 -4.84 -0.67 13.90
C ASP A 5 -4.86 -2.17 14.18
N ALA A 6 -5.22 -3.00 13.20
CA ALA A 6 -5.15 -4.46 13.30
C ALA A 6 -3.73 -4.98 12.98
N PRO A 7 -3.40 -6.25 13.29
CA PRO A 7 -2.09 -6.82 12.99
C PRO A 7 -1.76 -6.67 11.50
N ALA A 8 -0.60 -6.09 11.19
CA ALA A 8 -0.21 -5.73 9.84
C ALA A 8 1.25 -6.09 9.54
N CYS A 9 1.49 -6.47 8.29
CA CYS A 9 2.81 -6.69 7.72
C CYS A 9 3.02 -5.77 6.51
N VAL A 10 4.18 -5.15 6.45
CA VAL A 10 4.65 -4.39 5.28
C VAL A 10 6.01 -4.92 4.87
N ILE A 11 6.11 -5.38 3.64
CA ILE A 11 7.38 -5.78 3.03
C ILE A 11 7.82 -4.67 2.08
N VAL A 12 9.03 -4.15 2.31
CA VAL A 12 9.60 -3.05 1.54
C VAL A 12 10.82 -3.54 0.76
N LYS A 13 10.87 -3.20 -0.52
CA LYS A 13 12.07 -3.39 -1.33
C LYS A 13 12.52 -2.05 -1.88
N HIS A 14 13.80 -1.70 -1.60
CA HIS A 14 14.36 -0.39 -1.90
C HIS A 14 13.50 0.75 -1.31
N ALA A 15 12.78 1.48 -2.15
CA ALA A 15 12.01 2.66 -1.74
C ALA A 15 10.48 2.44 -1.68
N ASN A 16 9.99 1.24 -2.02
CA ASN A 16 8.55 0.98 -2.14
C ASN A 16 8.10 -0.24 -1.33
N PRO A 17 6.89 -0.21 -0.75
CA PRO A 17 6.22 -1.43 -0.35
C PRO A 17 6.01 -2.33 -1.59
N CYS A 18 6.37 -3.59 -1.49
CA CYS A 18 6.07 -4.60 -2.53
C CYS A 18 4.96 -5.56 -2.10
N GLY A 19 4.66 -5.62 -0.80
CA GLY A 19 3.54 -6.36 -0.25
C GLY A 19 3.10 -5.77 1.08
N VAL A 20 1.78 -5.60 1.24
CA VAL A 20 1.16 -5.08 2.47
C VAL A 20 -0.09 -5.89 2.75
N ALA A 21 -0.30 -6.27 4.00
CA ALA A 21 -1.54 -6.91 4.41
C ALA A 21 -1.87 -6.63 5.88
N VAL A 22 -3.17 -6.67 6.16
CA VAL A 22 -3.76 -6.68 7.50
C VAL A 22 -4.50 -7.99 7.65
N ALA A 23 -4.32 -8.67 8.79
CA ALA A 23 -4.92 -9.96 9.05
C ALA A 23 -5.19 -10.15 10.57
N PRO A 24 -5.89 -11.22 11.00
CA PRO A 24 -6.13 -11.47 12.43
C PRO A 24 -4.85 -11.65 13.27
N ASP A 25 -3.77 -12.11 12.65
CA ASP A 25 -2.47 -12.34 13.30
C ASP A 25 -1.29 -12.00 12.37
N LEU A 26 -0.07 -11.95 12.92
CA LEU A 26 1.11 -11.52 12.17
C LEU A 26 1.57 -12.54 11.12
N ILE A 27 1.44 -13.83 11.39
CA ILE A 27 1.86 -14.86 10.43
C ILE A 27 0.96 -14.83 9.19
N SER A 28 -0.35 -14.66 9.37
CA SER A 28 -1.31 -14.49 8.27
C SER A 28 -1.05 -13.18 7.51
N ALA A 29 -0.79 -12.08 8.21
CA ALA A 29 -0.45 -10.80 7.58
C ALA A 29 0.86 -10.91 6.76
N TYR A 30 1.87 -11.60 7.29
CA TYR A 30 3.11 -11.85 6.55
C TYR A 30 2.87 -12.71 5.31
N ASP A 31 2.13 -13.80 5.44
CA ASP A 31 1.83 -14.71 4.34
C ASP A 31 1.13 -13.97 3.19
N LEU A 32 0.09 -13.21 3.48
CA LEU A 32 -0.64 -12.41 2.51
C LEU A 32 0.23 -11.32 1.85
N ALA A 33 1.05 -10.60 2.63
CA ALA A 33 1.95 -9.58 2.12
C ALA A 33 3.03 -10.19 1.21
N PHE A 34 3.62 -11.32 1.61
CA PHE A 34 4.64 -12.02 0.82
C PHE A 34 4.11 -12.45 -0.55
N HIS A 35 2.89 -13.00 -0.59
CA HIS A 35 2.27 -13.47 -1.84
C HIS A 35 1.86 -12.36 -2.81
N THR A 36 1.93 -11.07 -2.41
CA THR A 36 1.72 -9.97 -3.35
C THR A 36 2.83 -9.91 -4.42
N ASP A 37 4.09 -10.08 -4.00
CA ASP A 37 5.26 -10.02 -4.88
C ASP A 37 6.45 -10.73 -4.22
N ALA A 38 6.40 -12.06 -4.23
CA ALA A 38 7.42 -12.90 -3.61
C ALA A 38 8.83 -12.69 -4.21
N GLU A 39 8.89 -12.38 -5.51
CA GLU A 39 10.14 -12.09 -6.21
C GLU A 39 10.82 -10.84 -5.64
N SER A 40 10.07 -9.75 -5.50
CA SER A 40 10.60 -8.49 -4.95
C SER A 40 10.83 -8.57 -3.43
N ALA A 41 10.13 -9.45 -2.72
CA ALA A 41 10.29 -9.63 -1.27
C ALA A 41 11.67 -10.18 -0.89
N PHE A 42 12.34 -10.88 -1.80
CA PHE A 42 13.70 -11.42 -1.58
C PHE A 42 14.71 -10.31 -1.23
N GLY A 43 15.37 -10.43 -0.09
CA GLY A 43 16.29 -9.41 0.45
C GLY A 43 15.57 -8.11 0.81
N GLY A 44 14.30 -8.18 1.15
CA GLY A 44 13.51 -7.05 1.58
C GLY A 44 13.65 -6.72 3.07
N ILE A 45 12.90 -5.71 3.48
CA ILE A 45 12.74 -5.27 4.87
C ILE A 45 11.30 -5.55 5.27
N ILE A 46 11.09 -6.23 6.39
CA ILE A 46 9.75 -6.61 6.86
C ILE A 46 9.44 -5.84 8.14
N ALA A 47 8.31 -5.15 8.16
CA ALA A 47 7.85 -4.37 9.30
C ALA A 47 6.50 -4.86 9.81
N PHE A 48 6.38 -4.96 11.14
CA PHE A 48 5.17 -5.32 11.84
C PHE A 48 4.73 -4.22 12.81
N ASN A 49 3.44 -4.17 13.13
CA ASN A 49 2.88 -3.21 14.09
C ASN A 49 2.51 -3.82 15.44
N ARG A 50 2.88 -5.06 15.68
CA ARG A 50 2.71 -5.80 16.94
C ARG A 50 4.04 -6.49 17.31
N GLU A 51 4.09 -7.06 18.49
CA GLU A 51 5.20 -7.91 18.93
C GLU A 51 5.40 -9.07 17.94
N LEU A 52 6.63 -9.22 17.45
CA LEU A 52 7.01 -10.34 16.59
C LEU A 52 7.13 -11.61 17.43
N ASP A 53 6.31 -12.61 17.13
CA ASP A 53 6.35 -13.92 17.77
C ASP A 53 7.31 -14.90 17.07
N GLY A 54 7.65 -16.00 17.78
CA GLY A 54 8.60 -16.99 17.29
C GLY A 54 8.14 -17.74 16.04
N ALA A 55 6.84 -18.02 15.92
CA ALA A 55 6.29 -18.74 14.77
C ALA A 55 6.37 -17.88 13.50
N THR A 56 6.01 -16.62 13.59
CA THR A 56 6.12 -15.66 12.49
C THR A 56 7.58 -15.47 12.08
N ALA A 57 8.49 -15.29 13.05
CA ALA A 57 9.92 -15.15 12.78
C ALA A 57 10.51 -16.38 12.08
N ALA A 58 10.18 -17.58 12.55
CA ALA A 58 10.61 -18.84 11.93
C ALA A 58 10.09 -18.97 10.49
N ALA A 59 8.81 -18.67 10.24
CA ALA A 59 8.23 -18.70 8.91
C ALA A 59 8.93 -17.75 7.93
N ILE A 60 9.36 -16.57 8.39
CA ILE A 60 10.10 -15.61 7.56
C ILE A 60 11.44 -16.17 7.14
N VAL A 61 12.28 -16.61 8.10
CA VAL A 61 13.66 -17.03 7.81
C VAL A 61 13.73 -18.38 7.08
N GLU A 62 12.69 -19.20 7.18
CA GLU A 62 12.54 -20.43 6.40
C GLU A 62 12.15 -20.13 4.92
N ARG A 63 11.29 -19.13 4.71
CA ARG A 63 10.68 -18.86 3.40
C ARG A 63 11.54 -18.00 2.49
N GLN A 64 12.22 -16.99 3.03
CA GLN A 64 12.94 -16.03 2.21
C GLN A 64 14.23 -15.50 2.87
N PHE A 65 15.16 -15.06 2.05
CA PHE A 65 16.22 -14.21 2.53
C PHE A 65 15.64 -12.82 2.87
N VAL A 66 15.94 -12.32 4.07
CA VAL A 66 15.50 -11.04 4.59
C VAL A 66 16.69 -10.26 5.14
N GLU A 67 16.77 -8.95 4.86
CA GLU A 67 17.84 -8.10 5.38
C GLU A 67 17.53 -7.55 6.77
N VAL A 68 16.28 -7.12 6.99
CA VAL A 68 15.85 -6.46 8.22
C VAL A 68 14.44 -6.90 8.58
N ILE A 69 14.22 -7.23 9.86
CA ILE A 69 12.89 -7.37 10.43
C ILE A 69 12.76 -6.32 11.54
N ILE A 70 11.68 -5.52 11.49
CA ILE A 70 11.43 -4.44 12.43
C ILE A 70 10.04 -4.56 13.06
N ALA A 71 9.97 -4.49 14.38
CA ALA A 71 8.72 -4.53 15.13
C ALA A 71 8.84 -3.69 16.42
N PRO A 72 7.71 -3.29 17.04
CA PRO A 72 7.74 -2.58 18.32
C PRO A 72 8.34 -3.43 19.43
N GLU A 73 8.06 -4.72 19.46
CA GLU A 73 8.58 -5.69 20.43
C GLU A 73 8.89 -7.04 19.77
N MET A 74 9.67 -7.89 20.44
CA MET A 74 10.06 -9.20 19.95
C MET A 74 10.09 -10.20 21.10
N SER A 75 9.45 -11.33 20.92
CA SER A 75 9.52 -12.43 21.89
C SER A 75 10.90 -13.08 21.89
N ASP A 76 11.27 -13.75 22.98
CA ASP A 76 12.50 -14.56 23.04
C ASP A 76 12.51 -15.66 21.94
N GLY A 77 11.34 -16.21 21.62
CA GLY A 77 11.18 -17.16 20.52
C GLY A 77 11.51 -16.56 19.15
N ALA A 78 11.15 -15.32 18.90
CA ALA A 78 11.50 -14.61 17.65
C ALA A 78 13.01 -14.35 17.56
N ILE A 79 13.63 -13.94 18.65
CA ILE A 79 15.08 -13.73 18.72
C ILE A 79 15.80 -15.05 18.45
N ALA A 80 15.38 -16.14 19.10
CA ALA A 80 15.96 -17.46 18.91
C ALA A 80 15.81 -18.00 17.47
N ALA A 81 14.65 -17.80 16.84
CA ALA A 81 14.39 -18.24 15.47
C ALA A 81 15.33 -17.54 14.45
N VAL A 82 15.67 -16.28 14.69
CA VAL A 82 16.52 -15.50 13.77
C VAL A 82 18.01 -15.63 14.11
N ALA A 83 18.36 -16.04 15.32
CA ALA A 83 19.76 -16.08 15.79
C ALA A 83 20.71 -16.91 14.92
N ALA A 84 20.21 -17.92 14.20
CA ALA A 84 20.99 -18.74 13.27
C ALA A 84 21.28 -18.03 11.93
N GLN A 85 20.67 -16.87 11.68
CA GLN A 85 20.80 -16.08 10.46
C GLN A 85 21.68 -14.86 10.71
N GLU A 86 22.99 -15.03 10.67
CA GLU A 86 24.00 -14.01 11.08
C GLU A 86 23.84 -12.65 10.39
N ASN A 87 23.27 -12.61 9.18
CA ASN A 87 23.14 -11.40 8.40
C ASN A 87 21.77 -10.69 8.54
N VAL A 88 20.81 -11.27 9.26
CA VAL A 88 19.50 -10.66 9.49
C VAL A 88 19.56 -9.70 10.67
N ARG A 89 19.06 -8.49 10.45
CA ARG A 89 19.01 -7.45 11.48
C ARG A 89 17.63 -7.40 12.09
N LEU A 90 17.52 -7.72 13.37
CA LEU A 90 16.29 -7.53 14.15
C LEU A 90 16.33 -6.14 14.81
N LEU A 91 15.34 -5.30 14.49
CA LEU A 91 15.21 -3.95 15.02
C LEU A 91 13.97 -3.83 15.90
N ARG A 92 14.17 -3.68 17.21
CA ARG A 92 13.12 -3.38 18.17
C ARG A 92 13.02 -1.87 18.35
N THR A 93 11.83 -1.30 18.08
CA THR A 93 11.61 0.16 18.14
C THR A 93 11.05 0.64 19.49
N GLY A 94 10.55 -0.27 20.30
CA GLY A 94 9.69 0.07 21.44
C GLY A 94 8.30 0.55 21.00
N ALA A 95 7.48 0.94 21.98
CA ALA A 95 6.16 1.50 21.73
C ALA A 95 6.27 2.80 20.94
N TRP A 96 5.37 2.97 19.97
CA TRP A 96 5.35 4.19 19.18
C TRP A 96 4.55 5.28 19.85
N ALA A 97 5.15 6.47 19.96
CA ALA A 97 4.43 7.67 20.34
C ALA A 97 3.41 8.07 19.26
N ALA A 98 2.39 8.81 19.66
CA ALA A 98 1.49 9.45 18.72
C ALA A 98 2.28 10.28 17.70
N PRO A 99 1.84 10.36 16.42
CA PRO A 99 2.51 11.17 15.42
C PRO A 99 2.64 12.62 15.90
N ALA A 100 3.87 13.12 16.01
CA ALA A 100 4.13 14.54 16.22
C ALA A 100 4.38 15.21 14.88
N SER A 101 3.97 16.48 14.76
CA SER A 101 4.32 17.31 13.61
C SER A 101 5.84 17.26 13.38
N ALA A 102 6.25 16.95 12.18
CA ALA A 102 7.66 16.84 11.81
C ALA A 102 7.90 17.46 10.44
N ARG A 103 9.16 17.75 10.14
CA ARG A 103 9.57 18.25 8.84
C ARG A 103 10.32 17.19 8.07
N ASP A 104 10.13 17.20 6.76
CA ASP A 104 10.96 16.45 5.82
C ASP A 104 12.07 17.36 5.29
N PHE A 105 13.28 16.79 5.20
CA PHE A 105 14.46 17.47 4.72
C PHE A 105 15.00 16.75 3.49
N LYS A 106 15.18 17.49 2.39
CA LYS A 106 15.76 16.93 1.18
C LYS A 106 16.97 17.77 0.76
N ARG A 107 18.14 17.14 0.76
CA ARG A 107 19.36 17.80 0.29
C ARG A 107 19.26 18.03 -1.22
N VAL A 108 19.58 19.25 -1.63
CA VAL A 108 19.73 19.63 -3.04
C VAL A 108 21.11 20.26 -3.25
N ASN A 109 21.51 20.44 -4.51
CA ASN A 109 22.75 21.13 -4.79
C ASN A 109 22.69 22.59 -4.31
N GLY A 110 23.59 22.97 -3.43
CA GLY A 110 23.67 24.33 -2.86
C GLY A 110 22.68 24.61 -1.72
N GLY A 111 21.90 23.63 -1.22
CA GLY A 111 20.94 23.91 -0.16
C GLY A 111 20.17 22.72 0.35
N LEU A 112 19.07 23.04 1.03
CA LEU A 112 18.14 22.11 1.63
C LEU A 112 16.71 22.51 1.31
N LEU A 113 15.89 21.58 0.84
CA LEU A 113 14.44 21.74 0.81
C LEU A 113 13.89 21.27 2.16
N ILE A 114 13.06 22.10 2.78
CA ILE A 114 12.38 21.81 4.04
C ILE A 114 10.89 21.98 3.80
N GLN A 115 10.12 20.96 4.13
CA GLN A 115 8.66 20.99 4.07
C GLN A 115 8.06 20.30 5.28
N ASP A 116 6.79 20.53 5.54
CA ASP A 116 6.08 19.74 6.52
C ASP A 116 5.96 18.30 6.01
N ARG A 117 6.11 17.33 6.92
CA ARG A 117 5.89 15.93 6.58
C ARG A 117 4.43 15.73 6.18
N ASP A 118 4.21 14.91 5.16
CA ASP A 118 2.87 14.48 4.80
C ASP A 118 2.31 13.53 5.86
N ASP A 119 1.65 14.09 6.87
CA ASP A 119 0.97 13.37 7.95
C ASP A 119 -0.53 13.20 7.66
N GLY A 120 -1.05 13.76 6.57
CA GLY A 120 -2.47 13.71 6.20
C GLY A 120 -2.96 12.28 6.02
N MET A 121 -4.11 11.98 6.59
CA MET A 121 -4.89 10.75 6.40
C MET A 121 -6.36 11.16 6.37
N VAL A 122 -7.15 10.41 5.61
CA VAL A 122 -8.59 10.63 5.51
C VAL A 122 -9.34 9.48 6.15
N SER A 123 -10.46 9.79 6.78
CA SER A 123 -11.45 8.83 7.29
C SER A 123 -12.61 8.72 6.31
N ARG A 124 -13.43 7.68 6.44
CA ARG A 124 -14.55 7.40 5.52
C ARG A 124 -15.53 8.57 5.41
N ASP A 125 -15.80 9.26 6.49
CA ASP A 125 -16.73 10.39 6.60
C ASP A 125 -16.21 11.69 5.94
N GLU A 126 -14.92 11.78 5.65
CA GLU A 126 -14.31 12.89 4.92
C GLU A 126 -14.31 12.66 3.40
N LEU A 127 -14.70 11.47 2.94
CA LEU A 127 -14.66 11.07 1.53
C LEU A 127 -15.98 11.38 0.83
N THR A 128 -15.89 11.77 -0.43
CA THR A 128 -17.06 12.04 -1.28
C THR A 128 -17.26 10.91 -2.28
N VAL A 129 -18.44 10.29 -2.29
CA VAL A 129 -18.82 9.35 -3.36
C VAL A 129 -19.14 10.17 -4.61
N ALA A 130 -18.36 9.98 -5.68
CA ALA A 130 -18.47 10.75 -6.91
C ALA A 130 -19.38 10.08 -7.96
N THR A 131 -19.59 8.77 -7.87
CA THR A 131 -20.38 7.97 -8.82
C THR A 131 -21.80 7.70 -8.32
N GLU A 132 -22.69 7.26 -9.24
CA GLU A 132 -24.05 6.84 -8.92
C GLU A 132 -24.07 5.66 -7.96
N ARG A 133 -23.17 4.69 -8.16
CA ARG A 133 -22.99 3.55 -7.25
C ARG A 133 -22.06 3.95 -6.09
N ALA A 134 -22.50 3.75 -4.87
CA ALA A 134 -21.62 3.84 -3.70
C ALA A 134 -20.83 2.53 -3.49
N PRO A 135 -19.63 2.58 -2.88
CA PRO A 135 -18.92 1.38 -2.48
C PRO A 135 -19.73 0.56 -1.45
N THR A 136 -19.61 -0.76 -1.52
CA THR A 136 -20.04 -1.67 -0.44
C THR A 136 -19.13 -1.51 0.78
N ASP A 137 -19.51 -2.04 1.95
CA ASP A 137 -18.67 -1.94 3.15
C ASP A 137 -17.31 -2.64 2.96
N ALA A 138 -17.28 -3.79 2.29
CA ALA A 138 -16.01 -4.47 1.95
C ALA A 138 -15.13 -3.62 1.00
N GLU A 139 -15.72 -2.99 -0.01
CA GLU A 139 -14.99 -2.07 -0.89
C GLU A 139 -14.49 -0.84 -0.14
N TRP A 140 -15.24 -0.32 0.84
CA TRP A 140 -14.77 0.78 1.68
C TRP A 140 -13.54 0.42 2.49
N ASP A 141 -13.52 -0.76 3.11
CA ASP A 141 -12.37 -1.24 3.88
C ASP A 141 -11.13 -1.38 2.99
N ASP A 142 -11.30 -1.94 1.79
CA ASP A 142 -10.23 -2.12 0.82
C ASP A 142 -9.75 -0.79 0.21
N LEU A 143 -10.65 0.15 -0.08
CA LEU A 143 -10.31 1.49 -0.58
C LEU A 143 -9.47 2.28 0.42
N LEU A 144 -9.88 2.30 1.69
CA LEU A 144 -9.14 2.96 2.77
C LEU A 144 -7.78 2.28 3.03
N PHE A 145 -7.73 0.94 2.96
CA PHE A 145 -6.47 0.20 3.02
C PHE A 145 -5.54 0.58 1.86
N ALA A 146 -6.04 0.51 0.62
CA ALA A 146 -5.26 0.83 -0.57
C ALA A 146 -4.76 2.28 -0.58
N TRP A 147 -5.57 3.22 -0.08
CA TRP A 147 -5.20 4.63 0.06
C TRP A 147 -4.04 4.81 1.04
N LYS A 148 -4.09 4.15 2.21
CA LYS A 148 -2.99 4.14 3.18
C LYS A 148 -1.69 3.62 2.58
N VAL A 149 -1.76 2.60 1.72
CA VAL A 149 -0.58 2.07 1.02
C VAL A 149 -0.07 3.04 -0.04
N ALA A 150 -0.97 3.60 -0.87
CA ALA A 150 -0.62 4.50 -1.97
C ALA A 150 0.22 5.70 -1.50
N LYS A 151 -0.10 6.26 -0.33
CA LYS A 151 0.66 7.34 0.31
C LYS A 151 2.16 7.07 0.43
N PHE A 152 2.57 5.81 0.61
CA PHE A 152 3.96 5.42 0.83
C PHE A 152 4.67 4.88 -0.42
N VAL A 153 3.99 4.86 -1.55
CA VAL A 153 4.52 4.37 -2.84
C VAL A 153 4.99 5.55 -3.69
N LYS A 154 6.13 5.40 -4.33
CA LYS A 154 6.68 6.43 -5.22
C LYS A 154 5.73 6.76 -6.36
N SER A 155 5.50 8.05 -6.58
CA SER A 155 4.63 8.59 -7.64
C SER A 155 5.17 8.28 -9.06
N ASN A 156 4.33 8.04 -10.05
CA ASN A 156 2.91 7.81 -9.92
C ASN A 156 2.65 6.46 -9.27
N ALA A 157 1.76 6.41 -8.27
CA ALA A 157 1.42 5.20 -7.55
C ALA A 157 0.03 4.70 -7.91
N ILE A 158 -0.06 3.42 -8.26
CA ILE A 158 -1.32 2.67 -8.39
C ILE A 158 -1.24 1.42 -7.52
N ILE A 159 -2.23 1.25 -6.67
CA ILE A 159 -2.37 0.08 -5.79
C ILE A 159 -3.65 -0.65 -6.14
N TYR A 160 -3.54 -1.94 -6.39
CA TYR A 160 -4.68 -2.86 -6.42
C TYR A 160 -4.74 -3.59 -5.08
N ALA A 161 -5.93 -3.64 -4.48
CA ALA A 161 -6.14 -4.29 -3.19
C ALA A 161 -7.48 -5.05 -3.15
N SER A 162 -7.52 -6.09 -2.34
CA SER A 162 -8.71 -6.86 -2.00
C SER A 162 -8.52 -7.58 -0.67
N ASN A 163 -9.56 -7.64 0.16
CA ASN A 163 -9.50 -8.27 1.47
C ASN A 163 -8.34 -7.76 2.34
N GLN A 164 -8.16 -6.43 2.38
CA GLN A 164 -7.13 -5.71 3.13
C GLN A 164 -5.70 -6.22 2.88
N ARG A 165 -5.43 -6.65 1.65
CA ARG A 165 -4.06 -6.91 1.16
C ARG A 165 -3.82 -6.28 -0.20
N THR A 166 -2.59 -5.95 -0.48
CA THR A 166 -2.19 -5.56 -1.83
C THR A 166 -2.25 -6.77 -2.76
N ILE A 167 -2.74 -6.55 -3.97
CA ILE A 167 -2.74 -7.53 -5.06
C ILE A 167 -1.66 -7.17 -6.09
N GLY A 168 -1.47 -5.87 -6.32
CA GLY A 168 -0.45 -5.37 -7.21
C GLY A 168 -0.06 -3.94 -6.87
N VAL A 169 1.22 -3.65 -6.99
CA VAL A 169 1.80 -2.32 -6.73
C VAL A 169 2.52 -1.83 -7.98
N GLY A 170 2.03 -0.72 -8.53
CA GLY A 170 2.70 0.01 -9.59
C GLY A 170 3.27 1.31 -9.06
N ALA A 171 4.60 1.44 -9.08
CA ALA A 171 5.32 2.51 -8.42
C ALA A 171 6.29 3.25 -9.35
N GLY A 172 6.45 4.55 -9.15
CA GLY A 172 7.56 5.32 -9.70
C GLY A 172 7.57 5.49 -11.22
N GLN A 173 6.41 5.38 -11.88
CA GLN A 173 6.33 5.51 -13.32
C GLN A 173 5.96 6.94 -13.74
N MET A 174 6.52 7.41 -14.88
CA MET A 174 6.21 8.71 -15.44
C MET A 174 4.75 8.81 -15.92
N SER A 175 4.14 7.67 -16.26
CA SER A 175 2.74 7.58 -16.68
C SER A 175 1.94 6.73 -15.69
N ARG A 176 0.79 7.25 -15.22
CA ARG A 176 -0.14 6.54 -14.33
C ARG A 176 -0.68 5.26 -14.98
N VAL A 177 -0.93 5.29 -16.28
CA VAL A 177 -1.36 4.10 -17.04
C VAL A 177 -0.29 2.99 -16.97
N ASN A 178 0.99 3.34 -17.02
CA ASN A 178 2.07 2.37 -16.87
C ASN A 178 2.15 1.80 -15.44
N SER A 179 1.91 2.63 -14.41
CA SER A 179 1.81 2.13 -13.03
C SER A 179 0.68 1.11 -12.90
N ALA A 180 -0.50 1.39 -13.49
CA ALA A 180 -1.62 0.46 -13.51
C ALA A 180 -1.29 -0.86 -14.23
N ARG A 181 -0.60 -0.78 -15.38
CA ARG A 181 -0.14 -1.97 -16.11
C ARG A 181 0.83 -2.81 -15.29
N ILE A 182 1.81 -2.17 -14.64
CA ILE A 182 2.79 -2.87 -13.79
C ILE A 182 2.09 -3.54 -12.61
N ALA A 183 1.17 -2.85 -11.93
CA ALA A 183 0.39 -3.45 -10.85
C ALA A 183 -0.36 -4.71 -11.31
N ALA A 184 -0.97 -4.68 -12.50
CA ALA A 184 -1.67 -5.83 -13.05
C ALA A 184 -0.73 -6.98 -13.45
N ILE A 185 0.42 -6.69 -14.07
CA ILE A 185 1.44 -7.70 -14.42
C ILE A 185 1.96 -8.38 -13.15
N LYS A 186 2.19 -7.62 -12.07
CA LYS A 186 2.62 -8.17 -10.79
C LYS A 186 1.56 -9.08 -10.17
N ALA A 187 0.28 -8.69 -10.22
CA ALA A 187 -0.82 -9.52 -9.77
C ALA A 187 -0.90 -10.85 -10.57
N GLU A 188 -0.78 -10.77 -11.90
CA GLU A 188 -0.77 -11.94 -12.77
C GLU A 188 0.38 -12.90 -12.46
N HIS A 189 1.61 -12.37 -12.30
CA HIS A 189 2.78 -13.17 -11.93
C HIS A 189 2.61 -13.85 -10.56
N ALA A 190 1.93 -13.20 -9.63
CA ALA A 190 1.63 -13.75 -8.31
C ALA A 190 0.42 -14.72 -8.31
N GLY A 191 -0.27 -14.89 -9.44
CA GLY A 191 -1.49 -15.69 -9.55
C GLY A 191 -2.68 -15.07 -8.79
N LEU A 192 -2.67 -13.74 -8.59
CA LEU A 192 -3.71 -13.00 -7.88
C LEU A 192 -4.71 -12.39 -8.87
N GLU A 193 -5.99 -12.51 -8.55
CA GLU A 193 -7.06 -12.01 -9.41
C GLU A 193 -7.29 -10.51 -9.17
N VAL A 194 -7.22 -9.72 -10.26
CA VAL A 194 -7.49 -8.28 -10.23
C VAL A 194 -9.00 -7.99 -10.30
N LYS A 195 -9.78 -8.89 -10.92
CA LYS A 195 -11.23 -8.71 -11.05
C LYS A 195 -11.90 -8.66 -9.68
N GLY A 196 -12.72 -7.65 -9.49
CA GLY A 196 -13.40 -7.39 -8.21
C GLY A 196 -12.55 -6.66 -7.17
N ALA A 197 -11.25 -6.41 -7.44
CA ALA A 197 -10.40 -5.62 -6.56
C ALA A 197 -10.73 -4.13 -6.62
N VAL A 198 -10.20 -3.38 -5.66
CA VAL A 198 -10.24 -1.91 -5.67
C VAL A 198 -8.91 -1.34 -6.16
N MET A 199 -8.96 -0.08 -6.63
CA MET A 199 -7.78 0.67 -7.08
C MET A 199 -7.64 1.97 -6.30
N ALA A 200 -6.43 2.25 -5.79
CA ALA A 200 -6.05 3.56 -5.28
C ALA A 200 -5.03 4.24 -6.21
N SER A 201 -5.18 5.55 -6.40
CA SER A 201 -4.25 6.40 -7.13
C SER A 201 -3.82 7.59 -6.28
N ASP A 202 -2.51 7.84 -6.18
CA ASP A 202 -1.92 8.93 -5.38
C ASP A 202 -2.30 10.34 -5.86
N ALA A 203 -2.80 10.48 -7.09
CA ALA A 203 -3.30 11.71 -7.68
C ALA A 203 -4.49 11.45 -8.62
N PHE A 204 -5.14 12.53 -9.09
CA PHE A 204 -6.31 12.44 -9.97
C PHE A 204 -5.97 11.83 -11.35
N PHE A 205 -7.00 11.30 -12.01
CA PHE A 205 -6.91 10.88 -13.40
C PHE A 205 -7.16 12.08 -14.32
N PRO A 206 -6.20 12.43 -15.20
CA PRO A 206 -6.37 13.58 -16.10
C PRO A 206 -7.31 13.29 -17.27
N PHE A 207 -7.57 12.01 -17.57
CA PHE A 207 -8.40 11.53 -18.68
C PHE A 207 -9.09 10.23 -18.27
N ARG A 208 -10.18 9.88 -18.99
CA ARG A 208 -10.95 8.67 -18.73
C ARG A 208 -10.20 7.36 -18.98
N ASP A 209 -9.14 7.38 -19.79
CA ASP A 209 -8.36 6.20 -20.17
C ASP A 209 -7.84 5.38 -18.98
N GLY A 210 -7.51 6.05 -17.87
CA GLY A 210 -7.12 5.38 -16.63
C GLY A 210 -8.26 4.55 -16.03
N ILE A 211 -9.48 5.03 -16.11
CA ILE A 211 -10.69 4.33 -15.62
C ILE A 211 -11.13 3.26 -16.60
N ASP A 212 -11.10 3.53 -17.92
CA ASP A 212 -11.42 2.55 -18.94
C ASP A 212 -10.49 1.32 -18.81
N ASN A 213 -9.19 1.53 -18.64
CA ASN A 213 -8.22 0.45 -18.39
C ASN A 213 -8.49 -0.32 -17.09
N ALA A 214 -8.95 0.36 -16.03
CA ALA A 214 -9.34 -0.29 -14.77
C ALA A 214 -10.59 -1.14 -14.95
N ALA A 215 -11.58 -0.64 -15.69
CA ALA A 215 -12.81 -1.34 -16.03
C ALA A 215 -12.56 -2.62 -16.84
N GLU A 216 -11.70 -2.55 -17.85
CA GLU A 216 -11.29 -3.71 -18.65
C GLU A 216 -10.66 -4.84 -17.81
N ARG A 217 -10.03 -4.49 -16.70
CA ARG A 217 -9.44 -5.44 -15.73
C ARG A 217 -10.43 -5.90 -14.66
N GLY A 218 -11.64 -5.36 -14.66
CA GLY A 218 -12.70 -5.70 -13.70
C GLY A 218 -12.52 -5.09 -12.32
N ILE A 219 -11.81 -3.97 -12.20
CA ILE A 219 -11.76 -3.19 -10.94
C ILE A 219 -13.17 -2.76 -10.55
N ALA A 220 -13.55 -2.98 -9.30
CA ALA A 220 -14.89 -2.72 -8.80
C ALA A 220 -15.05 -1.29 -8.25
N ALA A 221 -14.01 -0.75 -7.62
CA ALA A 221 -14.08 0.59 -7.03
C ALA A 221 -12.72 1.31 -7.08
N VAL A 222 -12.76 2.65 -7.08
CA VAL A 222 -11.58 3.52 -7.20
C VAL A 222 -11.59 4.58 -6.11
N ILE A 223 -10.42 4.82 -5.49
CA ILE A 223 -10.16 5.96 -4.61
C ILE A 223 -9.06 6.84 -5.21
N GLN A 224 -9.32 8.14 -5.31
CA GLN A 224 -8.41 9.12 -5.86
C GLN A 224 -8.73 10.53 -5.31
N PRO A 225 -7.83 11.52 -5.47
CA PRO A 225 -8.06 12.87 -4.95
C PRO A 225 -9.25 13.62 -5.55
N GLY A 226 -9.55 13.42 -6.84
CA GLY A 226 -10.39 14.36 -7.60
C GLY A 226 -9.66 15.68 -7.86
N GLY A 227 -10.39 16.65 -8.44
CA GLY A 227 -9.88 18.01 -8.72
C GLY A 227 -9.24 18.15 -10.10
N SER A 228 -9.49 17.22 -11.01
CA SER A 228 -9.15 17.36 -12.44
C SER A 228 -10.17 18.27 -13.14
N MET A 229 -9.74 19.02 -14.13
CA MET A 229 -10.67 19.72 -15.04
C MET A 229 -11.58 18.77 -15.81
N ARG A 230 -11.28 17.49 -15.82
CA ARG A 230 -12.03 16.43 -16.51
C ARG A 230 -12.65 15.41 -15.56
N ASP A 231 -12.90 15.78 -14.31
CA ASP A 231 -13.53 14.87 -13.35
C ASP A 231 -14.88 14.35 -13.85
N GLU A 232 -15.68 15.19 -14.52
CA GLU A 232 -16.96 14.77 -15.11
C GLU A 232 -16.80 13.62 -16.11
N GLU A 233 -15.79 13.68 -16.99
CA GLU A 233 -15.47 12.63 -17.95
C GLU A 233 -15.00 11.34 -17.27
N VAL A 234 -14.21 11.48 -16.21
CA VAL A 234 -13.68 10.36 -15.42
C VAL A 234 -14.78 9.67 -14.61
N ILE A 235 -15.69 10.46 -14.01
CA ILE A 235 -16.88 9.96 -13.29
C ILE A 235 -17.82 9.25 -14.26
N ALA A 236 -18.07 9.82 -15.45
CA ALA A 236 -18.92 9.20 -16.45
C ALA A 236 -18.39 7.83 -16.86
N ALA A 237 -17.07 7.69 -17.10
CA ALA A 237 -16.45 6.41 -17.41
C ALA A 237 -16.64 5.37 -16.30
N ALA A 238 -16.52 5.78 -15.03
CA ALA A 238 -16.75 4.91 -13.88
C ALA A 238 -18.23 4.46 -13.79
N ASN A 239 -19.18 5.37 -14.02
CA ASN A 239 -20.61 5.05 -14.05
C ASN A 239 -20.97 4.09 -15.20
N GLU A 240 -20.44 4.33 -16.42
CA GLU A 240 -20.61 3.45 -17.58
C GLU A 240 -20.14 2.02 -17.28
N ALA A 241 -19.07 1.88 -16.50
CA ALA A 241 -18.50 0.59 -16.10
C ALA A 241 -19.13 0.00 -14.82
N GLY A 242 -20.10 0.68 -14.18
CA GLY A 242 -20.68 0.25 -12.91
C GLY A 242 -19.73 0.26 -11.73
N MET A 243 -18.60 0.98 -11.84
CA MET A 243 -17.62 1.14 -10.75
C MET A 243 -18.09 2.18 -9.73
N ALA A 244 -17.72 1.99 -8.46
CA ALA A 244 -17.79 3.06 -7.48
C ALA A 244 -16.51 3.91 -7.54
N MET A 245 -16.65 5.22 -7.32
CA MET A 245 -15.51 6.12 -7.20
C MET A 245 -15.67 7.04 -6.01
N VAL A 246 -14.60 7.19 -5.22
CA VAL A 246 -14.56 8.13 -4.11
C VAL A 246 -13.42 9.11 -4.25
N PHE A 247 -13.68 10.35 -3.85
CA PHE A 247 -12.70 11.44 -3.85
C PHE A 247 -12.25 11.73 -2.43
N THR A 248 -10.92 11.87 -2.27
CA THR A 248 -10.30 12.19 -0.98
C THR A 248 -10.09 13.69 -0.78
N GLY A 249 -10.13 14.51 -1.83
CA GLY A 249 -9.74 15.92 -1.76
C GLY A 249 -8.27 16.15 -1.39
N MET A 250 -7.54 15.09 -1.14
CA MET A 250 -6.14 15.10 -0.70
C MET A 250 -5.30 14.23 -1.63
N ARG A 251 -4.13 14.70 -2.03
CA ARG A 251 -3.18 13.92 -2.84
C ARG A 251 -1.90 13.66 -2.06
N HIS A 252 -1.24 12.55 -2.34
CA HIS A 252 0.04 12.19 -1.75
C HIS A 252 1.10 12.05 -2.84
N PHE A 253 2.03 13.01 -2.93
CA PHE A 253 3.16 12.93 -3.85
C PHE A 253 4.41 12.50 -3.11
N ARG A 254 4.99 11.38 -3.54
CA ARG A 254 6.23 10.84 -3.00
C ARG A 254 7.29 10.71 -4.11
N HIS A 255 8.10 11.73 -4.25
CA HIS A 255 9.18 11.79 -5.25
C HIS A 255 10.53 11.37 -4.69
#